data_ca25208b2161cb1bcae6981602fb1982
#
_entry.id   ca25208b2161cb1bcae6981602fb1982
#
_cell.length_a   1.000
_cell.length_b   1.000
_cell.length_c   1.000
_cell.angle_alpha   90.00
_cell.angle_beta   90.00
_cell.angle_gamma   90.00
#
_symmetry.space_group_name_H-M   'P 1'
#
loop_
_entity.id
_entity.type
_entity.pdbx_description
1 polymer ?
#
loop_
_entity_poly.entity_id
_entity_poly.type
_entity_poly.pdbx_seq_one_letter_code
_entity_poly.pdbx_strand_id
1 'polypeptide(L)'
;MLRIGTSSWNYDSWEGLVYSRGSDRSYLEQYAEVFDTAEIDRWFWSLFESPEARLPDLLTVEEYSRNVPEGFLFTVKVPNSITLTHHYQRDKSKPLRGNPHFLSPELFAAFQERIEPLRNRIGALIFQFEYLNKQKISSQKEFESRMAEFFSSISCPYPCAVETRNQQYLNDLYFEFLRKNRLYPCFLQGYYMPDLRKILPGREEWFQEGDLAVIRLHGPDRRGMEKMTGKRWDRIVAPKDEEIGDILDTIGRLLGRGVDIFLNVNNHYEGSAPLTIRKIRERLPA
;
A
#
# COMPACT_ATOMS: atom_id res chain seq x y z
N MET A 1 -8.69 -4.94 -14.72
CA MET A 1 -9.61 -5.24 -13.57
C MET A 1 -9.46 -4.16 -12.50
N LEU A 2 -10.56 -3.80 -11.77
CA LEU A 2 -10.48 -2.86 -10.62
C LEU A 2 -10.92 -3.59 -9.35
N ARG A 3 -10.05 -3.60 -8.34
CA ARG A 3 -10.37 -4.07 -6.98
C ARG A 3 -10.31 -2.90 -6.01
N ILE A 4 -11.33 -2.76 -5.17
CA ILE A 4 -11.44 -1.65 -4.23
C ILE A 4 -11.62 -2.19 -2.83
N GLY A 5 -10.67 -1.90 -1.96
CA GLY A 5 -10.67 -2.30 -0.56
C GLY A 5 -10.05 -1.25 0.34
N THR A 6 -9.82 -1.63 1.59
CA THR A 6 -9.32 -0.71 2.61
C THR A 6 -7.88 -1.01 3.00
N SER A 7 -7.18 0.00 3.51
CA SER A 7 -5.90 -0.19 4.21
C SER A 7 -6.19 -0.71 5.62
N SER A 8 -6.10 -2.05 5.79
CA SER A 8 -6.55 -2.77 6.99
C SER A 8 -8.08 -2.85 7.15
N TRP A 9 -8.54 -3.79 7.95
CA TRP A 9 -9.97 -4.08 8.21
C TRP A 9 -10.32 -4.17 9.69
N ASN A 10 -9.37 -4.15 10.61
CA ASN A 10 -9.59 -4.40 12.02
C ASN A 10 -9.97 -3.11 12.78
N TYR A 11 -11.24 -2.71 12.65
CA TYR A 11 -11.77 -1.50 13.25
C TYR A 11 -13.14 -1.74 13.90
N ASP A 12 -13.23 -1.74 15.24
CA ASP A 12 -14.48 -1.90 15.99
C ASP A 12 -15.54 -0.87 15.58
N SER A 13 -15.12 0.33 15.21
CA SER A 13 -16.03 1.39 14.77
C SER A 13 -16.77 1.12 13.46
N TRP A 14 -16.45 0.02 12.76
CA TRP A 14 -17.20 -0.42 11.57
C TRP A 14 -18.34 -1.38 11.88
N GLU A 15 -18.60 -1.69 13.15
CA GLU A 15 -19.83 -2.40 13.56
C GLU A 15 -21.08 -1.61 13.16
N GLY A 16 -21.98 -2.28 12.46
CA GLY A 16 -23.16 -1.69 11.84
C GLY A 16 -22.94 -1.05 10.47
N LEU A 17 -21.68 -0.94 10.00
CA LEU A 17 -21.34 -0.52 8.62
C LEU A 17 -20.86 -1.70 7.76
N VAL A 18 -19.94 -2.47 8.29
CA VAL A 18 -19.32 -3.65 7.64
C VAL A 18 -19.58 -4.90 8.46
N TYR A 19 -19.52 -4.80 9.79
CA TYR A 19 -19.64 -5.92 10.70
C TYR A 19 -21.01 -5.95 11.39
N SER A 20 -21.53 -7.16 11.58
CA SER A 20 -22.72 -7.40 12.40
C SER A 20 -22.36 -7.32 13.87
N ARG A 21 -23.17 -6.60 14.63
CA ARG A 21 -22.98 -6.49 16.09
C ARG A 21 -23.18 -7.84 16.77
N GLY A 22 -22.25 -8.17 17.69
CA GLY A 22 -22.35 -9.41 18.47
C GLY A 22 -22.14 -10.70 17.67
N SER A 23 -21.51 -10.62 16.50
CA SER A 23 -21.13 -11.79 15.71
C SER A 23 -19.91 -12.49 16.29
N ASP A 24 -19.93 -13.80 16.36
CA ASP A 24 -18.77 -14.64 16.75
C ASP A 24 -17.74 -14.81 15.61
N ARG A 25 -18.06 -14.34 14.40
CA ARG A 25 -17.18 -14.41 13.23
C ARG A 25 -16.11 -13.32 13.28
N SER A 26 -14.93 -13.64 12.76
CA SER A 26 -13.84 -12.67 12.68
C SER A 26 -14.23 -11.46 11.80
N TYR A 27 -13.62 -10.31 12.05
CA TYR A 27 -13.82 -9.12 11.21
C TYR A 27 -13.39 -9.36 9.75
N LEU A 28 -12.37 -10.19 9.52
CA LEU A 28 -11.92 -10.49 8.17
C LEU A 28 -12.93 -11.32 7.37
N GLU A 29 -13.56 -12.32 8.00
CA GLU A 29 -14.63 -13.09 7.35
C GLU A 29 -15.81 -12.22 6.94
N GLN A 30 -16.25 -11.33 7.84
CA GLN A 30 -17.36 -10.41 7.54
C GLN A 30 -16.95 -9.35 6.51
N TYR A 31 -15.70 -8.86 6.57
CA TYR A 31 -15.14 -7.93 5.60
C TYR A 31 -15.15 -8.50 4.18
N ALA A 32 -14.75 -9.76 4.05
CA ALA A 32 -14.66 -10.45 2.77
C ALA A 32 -16.02 -10.75 2.09
N GLU A 33 -17.14 -10.55 2.78
CA GLU A 33 -18.48 -10.56 2.19
C GLU A 33 -18.82 -9.26 1.44
N VAL A 34 -18.14 -8.17 1.79
CA VAL A 34 -18.41 -6.82 1.24
C VAL A 34 -17.35 -6.38 0.24
N PHE A 35 -16.12 -6.84 0.45
CA PHE A 35 -14.94 -6.44 -0.31
C PHE A 35 -14.19 -7.66 -0.84
N ASP A 36 -13.54 -7.52 -1.97
CA ASP A 36 -12.75 -8.57 -2.64
C ASP A 36 -11.23 -8.36 -2.53
N THR A 37 -10.81 -7.31 -1.82
CA THR A 37 -9.41 -6.99 -1.55
C THR A 37 -9.24 -6.20 -0.25
N ALA A 38 -8.07 -6.34 0.36
CA ALA A 38 -7.62 -5.52 1.49
C ALA A 38 -6.11 -5.34 1.47
N GLU A 39 -5.61 -4.25 2.07
CA GLU A 39 -4.18 -4.07 2.30
C GLU A 39 -3.79 -4.62 3.67
N ILE A 40 -2.82 -5.52 3.71
CA ILE A 40 -2.16 -5.95 4.96
C ILE A 40 -1.03 -4.97 5.26
N ASP A 41 -1.25 -4.05 6.18
CA ASP A 41 -0.25 -3.06 6.64
C ASP A 41 0.34 -3.39 8.01
N ARG A 42 -0.25 -4.32 8.75
CA ARG A 42 0.14 -4.71 10.11
C ARG A 42 1.59 -5.19 10.19
N TRP A 43 2.09 -5.87 9.19
CA TRP A 43 3.42 -6.45 9.16
C TRP A 43 4.51 -5.47 8.74
N PHE A 44 4.13 -4.26 8.35
CA PHE A 44 5.06 -3.23 7.93
C PHE A 44 6.05 -2.84 9.04
N TRP A 45 5.57 -2.63 10.28
CA TRP A 45 6.41 -2.22 11.39
C TRP A 45 7.16 -3.41 11.96
N SER A 46 8.38 -3.65 11.48
CA SER A 46 9.22 -4.80 11.79
C SER A 46 10.62 -4.44 12.27
N LEU A 47 11.08 -3.19 11.99
CA LEU A 47 12.38 -2.69 12.40
C LEU A 47 12.26 -1.97 13.75
N PHE A 48 12.61 -2.66 14.82
CA PHE A 48 12.66 -2.13 16.17
C PHE A 48 14.11 -1.88 16.60
N GLU A 49 14.33 -1.49 17.86
CA GLU A 49 15.69 -1.30 18.43
C GLU A 49 16.47 -2.63 18.56
N SER A 50 15.78 -3.75 18.54
CA SER A 50 16.40 -5.08 18.47
C SER A 50 17.15 -5.28 17.14
N PRO A 51 18.28 -6.00 17.14
CA PRO A 51 18.97 -6.35 15.90
C PRO A 51 18.17 -7.29 15.00
N GLU A 52 17.15 -7.97 15.54
CA GLU A 52 16.31 -8.90 14.79
C GLU A 52 15.09 -8.21 14.19
N ALA A 53 14.86 -8.42 12.89
CA ALA A 53 13.65 -7.98 12.23
C ALA A 53 12.46 -8.89 12.61
N ARG A 54 11.31 -8.29 12.95
CA ARG A 54 10.11 -9.05 13.26
C ARG A 54 9.37 -9.44 11.98
N LEU A 55 9.23 -10.73 11.74
CA LEU A 55 8.45 -11.28 10.63
C LEU A 55 6.99 -11.57 11.06
N PRO A 56 6.05 -11.74 10.09
CA PRO A 56 4.68 -12.16 10.37
C PRO A 56 4.62 -13.44 11.19
N ASP A 57 3.67 -13.50 12.11
CA ASP A 57 3.35 -14.73 12.82
C ASP A 57 2.62 -15.70 11.89
N LEU A 58 3.09 -16.96 11.80
CA LEU A 58 2.58 -17.96 10.87
C LEU A 58 1.10 -18.28 11.12
N LEU A 59 0.68 -18.41 12.38
CA LEU A 59 -0.71 -18.69 12.72
C LEU A 59 -1.66 -17.58 12.24
N THR A 60 -1.23 -16.31 12.37
CA THR A 60 -1.97 -15.17 11.84
C THR A 60 -2.05 -15.20 10.31
N VAL A 61 -0.97 -15.59 9.63
CA VAL A 61 -0.96 -15.70 8.16
C VAL A 61 -1.91 -16.79 7.69
N GLU A 62 -1.89 -17.95 8.33
CA GLU A 62 -2.81 -19.06 8.07
C GLU A 62 -4.27 -18.70 8.35
N GLU A 63 -4.53 -17.97 9.45
CA GLU A 63 -5.85 -17.46 9.77
C GLU A 63 -6.38 -16.55 8.65
N TYR A 64 -5.56 -15.61 8.16
CA TYR A 64 -5.96 -14.72 7.05
C TYR A 64 -6.27 -15.51 5.78
N SER A 65 -5.47 -16.57 5.49
CA SER A 65 -5.71 -17.42 4.33
C SER A 65 -7.04 -18.19 4.41
N ARG A 66 -7.43 -18.64 5.61
CA ARG A 66 -8.68 -19.39 5.84
C ARG A 66 -9.93 -18.51 5.86
N ASN A 67 -9.79 -17.28 6.34
CA ASN A 67 -10.92 -16.39 6.62
C ASN A 67 -11.40 -15.58 5.39
N VAL A 68 -10.83 -15.82 4.21
CA VAL A 68 -11.25 -15.15 2.99
C VAL A 68 -11.62 -16.16 1.90
N PRO A 69 -12.63 -15.87 1.05
CA PRO A 69 -13.06 -16.77 -0.02
C PRO A 69 -12.01 -16.89 -1.13
N GLU A 70 -12.19 -17.87 -2.00
CA GLU A 70 -11.45 -17.96 -3.26
C GLU A 70 -11.64 -16.68 -4.08
N GLY A 71 -10.55 -16.22 -4.73
CA GLY A 71 -10.55 -14.96 -5.51
C GLY A 71 -10.38 -13.68 -4.70
N PHE A 72 -10.41 -13.71 -3.36
CA PHE A 72 -10.02 -12.57 -2.55
C PHE A 72 -8.50 -12.36 -2.63
N LEU A 73 -8.05 -11.14 -2.90
CA LEU A 73 -6.63 -10.82 -3.04
C LEU A 73 -6.20 -9.74 -2.05
N PHE A 74 -5.09 -9.98 -1.37
CA PHE A 74 -4.44 -8.97 -0.53
C PHE A 74 -3.37 -8.21 -1.30
N THR A 75 -3.26 -6.90 -1.06
CA THR A 75 -2.02 -6.18 -1.24
C THR A 75 -1.26 -6.22 0.08
N VAL A 76 0.02 -6.57 0.08
CA VAL A 76 0.78 -6.80 1.31
C VAL A 76 1.95 -5.84 1.39
N LYS A 77 2.00 -5.04 2.45
CA LYS A 77 3.16 -4.17 2.68
C LYS A 77 4.35 -5.00 3.16
N VAL A 78 5.42 -4.92 2.40
CA VAL A 78 6.71 -5.51 2.77
C VAL A 78 7.21 -4.89 4.08
N PRO A 79 7.78 -5.68 5.01
CA PRO A 79 8.32 -5.19 6.27
C PRO A 79 9.27 -4.00 6.11
N ASN A 80 9.12 -2.98 6.95
CA ASN A 80 9.95 -1.79 6.89
C ASN A 80 11.44 -2.05 7.23
N SER A 81 11.75 -3.18 7.85
CA SER A 81 13.13 -3.65 7.98
C SER A 81 13.82 -3.87 6.63
N ILE A 82 13.07 -4.13 5.55
CA ILE A 82 13.61 -4.27 4.19
C ILE A 82 13.65 -2.90 3.47
N THR A 83 12.70 -1.99 3.75
CA THR A 83 12.53 -0.76 2.96
C THR A 83 13.04 0.52 3.62
N LEU A 84 13.38 0.49 4.92
CA LEU A 84 14.00 1.63 5.61
C LEU A 84 15.53 1.57 5.52
N THR A 85 16.14 2.67 5.12
CA THR A 85 17.59 2.80 5.07
C THR A 85 18.23 2.89 6.47
N HIS A 86 17.51 3.44 7.44
CA HIS A 86 17.97 3.70 8.81
C HIS A 86 16.86 3.39 9.81
N HIS A 87 17.25 3.09 11.04
CA HIS A 87 16.30 2.98 12.15
C HIS A 87 15.53 4.28 12.36
N TYR A 88 14.25 4.17 12.74
CA TYR A 88 13.47 5.34 13.07
C TYR A 88 14.02 6.01 14.32
N GLN A 89 14.28 7.31 14.25
CA GLN A 89 14.76 8.11 15.37
C GLN A 89 13.79 9.23 15.70
N ARG A 90 13.40 9.33 16.96
CA ARG A 90 12.61 10.46 17.48
C ARG A 90 13.46 11.71 17.64
N ASP A 91 14.69 11.53 18.14
CA ASP A 91 15.67 12.60 18.36
C ASP A 91 16.53 12.80 17.09
N LYS A 92 16.20 13.85 16.35
CA LYS A 92 16.88 14.18 15.09
C LYS A 92 18.29 14.75 15.27
N SER A 93 18.73 15.05 16.51
CA SER A 93 20.08 15.53 16.80
C SER A 93 21.12 14.41 16.83
N LYS A 94 20.66 13.16 17.00
CA LYS A 94 21.54 11.99 17.03
C LYS A 94 21.92 11.55 15.62
N PRO A 95 23.14 10.98 15.42
CA PRO A 95 23.56 10.42 14.15
C PRO A 95 22.57 9.36 13.67
N LEU A 96 22.36 9.29 12.35
CA LEU A 96 21.52 8.25 11.74
C LEU A 96 22.16 6.87 12.00
N ARG A 97 21.36 5.94 12.50
CA ARG A 97 21.76 4.54 12.67
C ARG A 97 21.31 3.74 11.45
N GLY A 98 22.27 3.24 10.66
CA GLY A 98 21.98 2.43 9.48
C GLY A 98 21.19 1.16 9.82
N ASN A 99 20.29 0.79 8.93
CA ASN A 99 19.56 -0.47 9.01
C ASN A 99 20.35 -1.55 8.26
N PRO A 100 20.85 -2.59 8.93
CA PRO A 100 21.64 -3.65 8.30
C PRO A 100 20.80 -4.53 7.35
N HIS A 101 19.47 -4.46 7.44
CA HIS A 101 18.54 -5.28 6.65
C HIS A 101 17.99 -4.53 5.43
N PHE A 102 18.44 -3.30 5.17
CA PHE A 102 17.95 -2.54 4.03
C PHE A 102 18.24 -3.27 2.72
N LEU A 103 17.16 -3.62 1.99
CA LEU A 103 17.21 -4.41 0.76
C LEU A 103 17.98 -5.75 0.91
N SER A 104 17.82 -6.45 2.06
CA SER A 104 18.40 -7.78 2.29
C SER A 104 17.60 -8.85 1.55
N PRO A 105 18.22 -9.58 0.59
CA PRO A 105 17.59 -10.72 -0.08
C PRO A 105 17.23 -11.84 0.89
N GLU A 106 18.06 -12.11 1.90
CA GLU A 106 17.87 -13.17 2.89
C GLU A 106 16.64 -12.88 3.76
N LEU A 107 16.51 -11.61 4.22
CA LEU A 107 15.34 -11.24 5.01
C LEU A 107 14.06 -11.25 4.17
N PHE A 108 14.15 -10.87 2.88
CA PHE A 108 13.03 -10.94 1.98
C PHE A 108 12.60 -12.39 1.70
N ALA A 109 13.55 -13.31 1.51
CA ALA A 109 13.27 -14.74 1.36
C ALA A 109 12.57 -15.30 2.62
N ALA A 110 13.06 -14.98 3.81
CA ALA A 110 12.43 -15.38 5.08
C ALA A 110 11.00 -14.77 5.22
N PHE A 111 10.79 -13.55 4.75
CA PHE A 111 9.45 -12.96 4.71
C PHE A 111 8.53 -13.72 3.74
N GLN A 112 9.00 -14.06 2.54
CA GLN A 112 8.22 -14.83 1.56
C GLN A 112 7.82 -16.20 2.10
N GLU A 113 8.74 -16.92 2.75
CA GLU A 113 8.44 -18.20 3.43
C GLU A 113 7.34 -18.03 4.48
N ARG A 114 7.39 -16.94 5.24
CA ARG A 114 6.42 -16.67 6.28
C ARG A 114 5.00 -16.41 5.75
N ILE A 115 4.89 -15.77 4.58
CA ILE A 115 3.60 -15.47 3.95
C ILE A 115 3.15 -16.53 2.92
N GLU A 116 3.88 -17.64 2.80
CA GLU A 116 3.57 -18.73 1.86
C GLU A 116 2.11 -19.24 1.95
N PRO A 117 1.48 -19.36 3.12
CA PRO A 117 0.07 -19.76 3.20
C PRO A 117 -0.92 -18.83 2.48
N LEU A 118 -0.51 -17.60 2.16
CA LEU A 118 -1.27 -16.63 1.36
C LEU A 118 -0.95 -16.65 -0.15
N ARG A 119 -0.08 -17.56 -0.64
CA ARG A 119 0.47 -17.53 -2.01
C ARG A 119 -0.55 -17.26 -3.11
N ASN A 120 -1.73 -17.87 -3.03
CA ASN A 120 -2.81 -17.74 -4.01
C ASN A 120 -3.75 -16.56 -3.73
N ARG A 121 -3.43 -15.74 -2.72
CA ARG A 121 -4.24 -14.62 -2.24
C ARG A 121 -3.46 -13.32 -2.21
N ILE A 122 -2.25 -13.28 -2.76
CA ILE A 122 -1.41 -12.08 -2.86
C ILE A 122 -1.59 -11.48 -4.25
N GLY A 123 -2.22 -10.31 -4.33
CA GLY A 123 -2.36 -9.53 -5.54
C GLY A 123 -1.13 -8.69 -5.85
N ALA A 124 -0.50 -8.11 -4.83
CA ALA A 124 0.75 -7.37 -4.97
C ALA A 124 1.50 -7.24 -3.64
N LEU A 125 2.83 -7.20 -3.69
CA LEU A 125 3.70 -6.77 -2.60
C LEU A 125 4.02 -5.29 -2.74
N ILE A 126 3.79 -4.49 -1.69
CA ILE A 126 4.04 -3.05 -1.68
C ILE A 126 5.36 -2.75 -0.97
N PHE A 127 6.37 -2.34 -1.72
CA PHE A 127 7.65 -1.83 -1.20
C PHE A 127 7.52 -0.33 -0.96
N GLN A 128 7.09 0.04 0.26
CA GLN A 128 6.94 1.44 0.65
C GLN A 128 8.24 1.97 1.21
N PHE A 129 8.89 2.89 0.49
CA PHE A 129 10.08 3.61 0.94
C PHE A 129 9.69 4.91 1.66
N GLU A 130 10.50 5.28 2.64
CA GLU A 130 10.39 6.56 3.33
C GLU A 130 10.86 7.73 2.45
N TYR A 131 10.71 8.97 2.93
CA TYR A 131 11.37 10.11 2.30
C TYR A 131 12.90 9.98 2.42
N LEU A 132 13.55 9.87 1.29
CA LEU A 132 15.00 9.67 1.17
C LEU A 132 15.67 11.04 0.95
N ASN A 133 16.24 11.61 2.00
CA ASN A 133 17.11 12.79 1.90
C ASN A 133 18.54 12.35 1.52
N LYS A 134 19.40 13.35 1.20
CA LYS A 134 20.79 13.09 0.77
C LYS A 134 21.68 12.39 1.80
N GLN A 135 21.31 12.43 3.09
CA GLN A 135 22.03 11.68 4.14
C GLN A 135 21.70 10.18 4.13
N LYS A 136 20.54 9.82 3.58
CA LYS A 136 20.06 8.43 3.49
C LYS A 136 20.43 7.78 2.16
N ILE A 137 20.14 8.48 1.07
CA ILE A 137 20.46 8.09 -0.31
C ILE A 137 20.84 9.38 -1.05
N SER A 138 21.97 9.40 -1.73
CA SER A 138 22.54 10.62 -2.30
C SER A 138 21.76 11.15 -3.51
N SER A 139 21.12 10.25 -4.27
CA SER A 139 20.39 10.60 -5.52
C SER A 139 19.34 9.55 -5.88
N GLN A 140 18.41 9.92 -6.78
CA GLN A 140 17.47 9.00 -7.40
C GLN A 140 18.19 7.85 -8.10
N LYS A 141 19.28 8.14 -8.83
CA LYS A 141 20.09 7.12 -9.53
C LYS A 141 20.67 6.09 -8.56
N GLU A 142 21.16 6.50 -7.40
CA GLU A 142 21.64 5.57 -6.37
C GLU A 142 20.50 4.70 -5.86
N PHE A 143 19.35 5.29 -5.57
CA PHE A 143 18.16 4.56 -5.13
C PHE A 143 17.74 3.50 -6.14
N GLU A 144 17.62 3.87 -7.41
CA GLU A 144 17.26 2.97 -8.51
C GLU A 144 18.31 1.87 -8.70
N SER A 145 19.61 2.20 -8.59
CA SER A 145 20.68 1.20 -8.71
C SER A 145 20.60 0.15 -7.59
N ARG A 146 20.40 0.57 -6.34
CA ARG A 146 20.26 -0.36 -5.21
C ARG A 146 19.02 -1.24 -5.33
N MET A 147 17.91 -0.67 -5.80
CA MET A 147 16.71 -1.45 -6.07
C MET A 147 16.92 -2.45 -7.21
N ALA A 148 17.56 -2.05 -8.32
CA ALA A 148 17.86 -2.95 -9.42
C ALA A 148 18.72 -4.14 -8.98
N GLU A 149 19.75 -3.89 -8.16
CA GLU A 149 20.60 -4.93 -7.56
C GLU A 149 19.76 -5.89 -6.71
N PHE A 150 18.97 -5.37 -5.79
CA PHE A 150 18.10 -6.16 -4.93
C PHE A 150 17.11 -7.00 -5.75
N PHE A 151 16.34 -6.41 -6.66
CA PHE A 151 15.35 -7.13 -7.45
C PHE A 151 15.97 -8.15 -8.42
N SER A 152 17.22 -7.94 -8.87
CA SER A 152 17.94 -8.93 -9.65
C SER A 152 18.45 -10.11 -8.84
N SER A 153 18.65 -9.94 -7.53
CA SER A 153 19.17 -10.96 -6.61
C SER A 153 18.08 -11.83 -5.96
N ILE A 154 16.81 -11.46 -6.09
CA ILE A 154 15.69 -12.18 -5.49
C ILE A 154 14.84 -12.88 -6.55
N SER A 155 14.14 -13.94 -6.11
CA SER A 155 13.00 -14.52 -6.85
C SER A 155 11.71 -14.12 -6.16
N CYS A 156 10.81 -13.44 -6.85
CA CYS A 156 9.50 -13.06 -6.32
C CYS A 156 8.41 -13.49 -7.29
N PRO A 157 7.50 -14.40 -6.88
CA PRO A 157 6.41 -14.86 -7.74
C PRO A 157 5.23 -13.88 -7.79
N TYR A 158 5.27 -12.81 -6.99
CA TYR A 158 4.19 -11.83 -6.87
C TYR A 158 4.52 -10.53 -7.59
N PRO A 159 3.52 -9.80 -8.11
CA PRO A 159 3.72 -8.44 -8.58
C PRO A 159 4.30 -7.55 -7.46
N CYS A 160 5.38 -6.83 -7.75
CA CYS A 160 6.04 -5.93 -6.80
C CYS A 160 5.74 -4.48 -7.15
N ALA A 161 5.00 -3.79 -6.29
CA ALA A 161 4.66 -2.37 -6.43
C ALA A 161 5.55 -1.51 -5.54
N VAL A 162 6.08 -0.42 -6.09
CA VAL A 162 7.02 0.48 -5.39
C VAL A 162 6.34 1.81 -5.07
N GLU A 163 6.29 2.16 -3.78
CA GLU A 163 5.85 3.47 -3.30
C GLU A 163 7.05 4.30 -2.86
N THR A 164 7.33 5.39 -3.56
CA THR A 164 8.29 6.41 -3.13
C THR A 164 7.59 7.54 -2.38
N ARG A 165 8.27 8.13 -1.39
CA ARG A 165 7.86 9.36 -0.69
C ARG A 165 8.62 10.59 -1.18
N ASN A 166 9.42 10.47 -2.22
CA ASN A 166 10.13 11.55 -2.87
C ASN A 166 9.34 12.01 -4.09
N GLN A 167 8.64 13.15 -3.98
CA GLN A 167 7.83 13.70 -5.09
C GLN A 167 8.63 13.86 -6.39
N GLN A 168 9.88 14.34 -6.26
CA GLN A 168 10.77 14.57 -7.41
C GLN A 168 11.21 13.28 -8.11
N TYR A 169 11.04 12.11 -7.50
CA TYR A 169 11.32 10.82 -8.14
C TYR A 169 10.19 10.36 -9.08
N LEU A 170 8.97 10.93 -8.95
CA LEU A 170 7.84 10.60 -9.83
C LEU A 170 8.00 11.28 -11.20
N ASN A 171 9.05 10.94 -11.91
CA ASN A 171 9.43 11.44 -13.23
C ASN A 171 9.60 10.29 -14.24
N ASP A 172 9.86 10.60 -15.50
CA ASP A 172 9.92 9.61 -16.57
C ASP A 172 11.02 8.57 -16.35
N LEU A 173 12.17 8.96 -15.76
CA LEU A 173 13.25 8.02 -15.42
C LEU A 173 12.78 6.95 -14.42
N TYR A 174 11.96 7.34 -13.44
CA TYR A 174 11.41 6.40 -12.47
C TYR A 174 10.46 5.39 -13.13
N PHE A 175 9.57 5.83 -14.01
CA PHE A 175 8.66 4.92 -14.73
C PHE A 175 9.43 4.00 -15.68
N GLU A 176 10.44 4.51 -16.38
CA GLU A 176 11.33 3.70 -17.18
C GLU A 176 12.07 2.64 -16.34
N PHE A 177 12.58 3.04 -15.17
CA PHE A 177 13.21 2.14 -14.21
C PHE A 177 12.25 1.03 -13.76
N LEU A 178 11.02 1.37 -13.37
CA LEU A 178 10.03 0.37 -12.96
C LEU A 178 9.76 -0.64 -14.08
N ARG A 179 9.48 -0.17 -15.30
CA ARG A 179 9.22 -1.02 -16.45
C ARG A 179 10.39 -1.96 -16.76
N LYS A 180 11.62 -1.43 -16.79
CA LYS A 180 12.83 -2.20 -17.06
C LYS A 180 13.04 -3.35 -16.07
N ASN A 181 12.64 -3.15 -14.81
CA ASN A 181 12.80 -4.13 -13.75
C ASN A 181 11.52 -4.95 -13.46
N ARG A 182 10.47 -4.83 -14.30
CA ARG A 182 9.18 -5.50 -14.12
C ARG A 182 8.54 -5.18 -12.76
N LEU A 183 8.67 -3.93 -12.34
CA LEU A 183 8.08 -3.38 -11.13
C LEU A 183 6.89 -2.51 -11.50
N TYR A 184 5.95 -2.36 -10.58
CA TYR A 184 4.73 -1.59 -10.76
C TYR A 184 4.72 -0.36 -9.86
N PRO A 185 4.05 0.74 -10.26
CA PRO A 185 3.92 1.89 -9.39
C PRO A 185 2.90 1.65 -8.28
N CYS A 186 3.24 2.11 -7.07
CA CYS A 186 2.28 2.32 -6.01
C CYS A 186 2.15 3.83 -5.76
N PHE A 187 1.00 4.39 -6.14
CA PHE A 187 0.71 5.82 -5.98
C PHE A 187 0.09 6.10 -4.63
N LEU A 188 0.54 7.14 -3.98
CA LEU A 188 -0.04 7.65 -2.77
C LEU A 188 -0.75 8.98 -3.01
N GLN A 189 -2.07 8.99 -2.84
CA GLN A 189 -2.86 10.21 -2.80
C GLN A 189 -2.97 10.68 -1.35
N GLY A 190 -2.27 11.74 -1.02
CA GLY A 190 -2.26 12.31 0.32
C GLY A 190 -0.87 12.64 0.87
N TYR A 191 -0.81 13.08 2.11
CA TYR A 191 0.38 13.64 2.75
C TYR A 191 0.99 14.78 1.90
N TYR A 192 2.27 14.69 1.58
CA TYR A 192 3.00 15.67 0.77
C TYR A 192 3.20 15.22 -0.68
N MET A 193 2.53 14.13 -1.08
CA MET A 193 2.68 13.62 -2.44
C MET A 193 1.79 14.41 -3.42
N PRO A 194 2.20 14.56 -4.68
CA PRO A 194 1.39 15.24 -5.68
C PRO A 194 0.13 14.42 -6.00
N ASP A 195 -0.93 15.10 -6.39
CA ASP A 195 -2.16 14.46 -6.85
C ASP A 195 -1.88 13.51 -8.01
N LEU A 196 -2.60 12.38 -8.05
CA LEU A 196 -2.49 11.39 -9.11
C LEU A 196 -2.73 12.00 -10.50
N ARG A 197 -3.68 12.94 -10.62
CA ARG A 197 -3.96 13.70 -11.84
C ARG A 197 -2.80 14.57 -12.33
N LYS A 198 -1.80 14.86 -11.48
CA LYS A 198 -0.60 15.61 -11.87
C LYS A 198 0.57 14.70 -12.25
N ILE A 199 0.52 13.45 -11.82
CA ILE A 199 1.58 12.46 -12.06
C ILE A 199 1.38 11.78 -13.41
N LEU A 200 0.15 11.37 -13.72
CA LEU A 200 -0.15 10.48 -14.85
C LEU A 200 -0.36 11.15 -16.21
N PRO A 201 -0.84 12.41 -16.34
CA PRO A 201 -1.05 13.00 -17.67
C PRO A 201 0.21 12.91 -18.54
N GLY A 202 0.07 12.31 -19.72
CA GLY A 202 1.16 12.05 -20.66
C GLY A 202 2.07 10.86 -20.27
N ARG A 203 1.73 10.14 -19.20
CA ARG A 203 2.47 8.95 -18.74
C ARG A 203 1.65 7.67 -18.78
N GLU A 204 0.41 7.74 -19.22
CA GLU A 204 -0.45 6.56 -19.42
C GLU A 204 0.17 5.56 -20.41
N GLU A 205 1.00 6.05 -21.36
CA GLU A 205 1.72 5.24 -22.33
C GLU A 205 2.79 4.32 -21.73
N TRP A 206 3.22 4.59 -20.47
CA TRP A 206 4.12 3.70 -19.75
C TRP A 206 3.45 2.38 -19.33
N PHE A 207 2.11 2.34 -19.35
CA PHE A 207 1.34 1.16 -18.98
C PHE A 207 0.91 0.38 -20.22
N GLN A 208 1.04 -0.94 -20.14
CA GLN A 208 0.59 -1.90 -21.14
C GLN A 208 -0.54 -2.76 -20.59
N GLU A 209 -1.26 -3.46 -21.47
CA GLU A 209 -2.26 -4.43 -21.07
C GLU A 209 -1.62 -5.52 -20.18
N GLY A 210 -2.26 -5.81 -19.05
CA GLY A 210 -1.76 -6.75 -18.04
C GLY A 210 -0.82 -6.14 -17.00
N ASP A 211 -0.45 -4.85 -17.13
CA ASP A 211 0.27 -4.14 -16.07
C ASP A 211 -0.62 -3.94 -14.84
N LEU A 212 0.02 -3.62 -13.72
CA LEU A 212 -0.63 -3.39 -12.45
C LEU A 212 -0.31 -2.00 -11.90
N ALA A 213 -1.27 -1.39 -11.22
CA ALA A 213 -1.03 -0.20 -10.40
C ALA A 213 -1.69 -0.37 -9.03
N VAL A 214 -1.02 0.05 -7.98
CA VAL A 214 -1.63 0.20 -6.65
C VAL A 214 -1.86 1.69 -6.40
N ILE A 215 -3.07 2.04 -5.97
CA ILE A 215 -3.43 3.42 -5.61
C ILE A 215 -3.87 3.41 -4.15
N ARG A 216 -3.28 4.27 -3.34
CA ARG A 216 -3.55 4.35 -1.91
C ARG A 216 -4.08 5.75 -1.56
N LEU A 217 -5.32 5.83 -1.06
CA LEU A 217 -5.95 7.09 -0.64
C LEU A 217 -5.75 7.27 0.87
N HIS A 218 -4.90 8.23 1.25
CA HIS A 218 -4.51 8.44 2.66
C HIS A 218 -4.89 9.80 3.25
N GLY A 219 -5.24 10.79 2.47
CA GLY A 219 -5.50 12.14 2.97
C GLY A 219 -4.22 12.88 3.44
N PRO A 220 -4.33 14.20 3.63
CA PRO A 220 -3.16 15.06 3.88
C PRO A 220 -2.67 15.05 5.33
N ASP A 221 -3.56 14.88 6.30
CA ASP A 221 -3.26 15.03 7.73
C ASP A 221 -3.85 13.91 8.59
N ARG A 222 -3.00 12.96 8.94
CA ARG A 222 -3.36 11.85 9.82
C ARG A 222 -3.82 12.32 11.20
N ARG A 223 -3.05 13.22 11.84
CA ARG A 223 -3.32 13.64 13.23
C ARG A 223 -4.59 14.49 13.33
N GLY A 224 -4.79 15.39 12.38
CA GLY A 224 -6.02 16.16 12.28
C GLY A 224 -7.24 15.27 12.10
N MET A 225 -7.15 14.28 11.24
CA MET A 225 -8.23 13.32 11.00
C MET A 225 -8.53 12.47 12.27
N GLU A 226 -7.50 11.94 12.93
CA GLU A 226 -7.65 11.22 14.19
C GLU A 226 -8.32 12.07 15.28
N LYS A 227 -8.01 13.38 15.33
CA LYS A 227 -8.64 14.34 16.25
C LYS A 227 -10.10 14.60 15.90
N MET A 228 -10.42 14.84 14.63
CA MET A 228 -11.78 15.12 14.16
C MET A 228 -12.72 13.92 14.36
N THR A 229 -12.23 12.71 14.14
CA THR A 229 -13.03 11.49 14.25
C THR A 229 -13.06 10.91 15.66
N GLY A 230 -12.16 11.33 16.57
CA GLY A 230 -11.89 10.65 17.83
C GLY A 230 -11.42 9.20 17.63
N LYS A 231 -10.78 8.91 16.49
CA LYS A 231 -10.38 7.57 16.03
C LYS A 231 -11.57 6.61 15.81
N ARG A 232 -12.76 7.15 15.64
CA ARG A 232 -13.95 6.41 15.19
C ARG A 232 -14.08 6.63 13.68
N TRP A 233 -14.10 5.53 12.94
CA TRP A 233 -14.03 5.53 11.48
C TRP A 233 -15.39 5.17 10.85
N ASP A 234 -16.47 5.64 11.48
CA ASP A 234 -17.87 5.31 11.16
C ASP A 234 -18.60 6.41 10.38
N ARG A 235 -17.94 7.54 10.07
CA ARG A 235 -18.55 8.67 9.35
C ARG A 235 -17.54 9.45 8.51
N ILE A 236 -18.04 10.06 7.44
CA ILE A 236 -17.28 11.05 6.66
C ILE A 236 -17.23 12.36 7.45
N VAL A 237 -16.03 12.90 7.67
CA VAL A 237 -15.80 14.17 8.37
C VAL A 237 -15.10 15.22 7.50
N ALA A 238 -14.45 14.80 6.41
CA ALA A 238 -13.75 15.67 5.47
C ALA A 238 -14.02 15.19 4.03
N PRO A 239 -15.22 15.48 3.46
CA PRO A 239 -15.60 14.99 2.13
C PRO A 239 -14.68 15.53 1.03
N LYS A 240 -14.37 14.68 0.03
CA LYS A 240 -13.42 14.95 -1.07
C LYS A 240 -14.03 14.56 -2.42
N ASP A 241 -15.25 15.00 -2.66
CA ASP A 241 -16.04 14.55 -3.81
C ASP A 241 -15.43 14.91 -5.17
N GLU A 242 -14.81 16.09 -5.30
CA GLU A 242 -14.10 16.50 -6.53
C GLU A 242 -12.84 15.68 -6.74
N GLU A 243 -12.03 15.50 -5.67
CA GLU A 243 -10.80 14.71 -5.73
C GLU A 243 -11.10 13.23 -6.08
N ILE A 244 -12.20 12.67 -5.57
CA ILE A 244 -12.67 11.32 -5.93
C ILE A 244 -13.02 11.27 -7.42
N GLY A 245 -13.71 12.28 -7.97
CA GLY A 245 -14.01 12.36 -9.40
C GLY A 245 -12.74 12.35 -10.26
N ASP A 246 -11.76 13.18 -9.95
CA ASP A 246 -10.46 13.24 -10.64
C ASP A 246 -9.69 11.91 -10.60
N ILE A 247 -9.77 11.22 -9.46
CA ILE A 247 -9.14 9.90 -9.28
C ILE A 247 -9.84 8.85 -10.15
N LEU A 248 -11.17 8.85 -10.18
CA LEU A 248 -11.95 7.92 -10.99
C LEU A 248 -11.73 8.11 -12.49
N ASP A 249 -11.62 9.35 -12.96
CA ASP A 249 -11.27 9.65 -14.36
C ASP A 249 -9.88 9.10 -14.70
N THR A 250 -8.94 9.22 -13.78
CA THR A 250 -7.59 8.68 -13.95
C THR A 250 -7.59 7.13 -13.95
N ILE A 251 -8.32 6.52 -13.03
CA ILE A 251 -8.54 5.07 -12.98
C ILE A 251 -9.18 4.59 -14.29
N GLY A 252 -10.21 5.28 -14.79
CA GLY A 252 -10.88 4.96 -16.04
C GLY A 252 -9.92 4.92 -17.24
N ARG A 253 -8.99 5.89 -17.33
CA ARG A 253 -7.97 5.91 -18.39
C ARG A 253 -7.00 4.71 -18.29
N LEU A 254 -6.57 4.34 -17.10
CA LEU A 254 -5.70 3.17 -16.90
C LEU A 254 -6.43 1.86 -17.20
N LEU A 255 -7.68 1.71 -16.75
CA LEU A 255 -8.52 0.55 -17.06
C LEU A 255 -8.75 0.40 -18.57
N GLY A 256 -8.98 1.53 -19.27
CA GLY A 256 -9.09 1.56 -20.72
C GLY A 256 -7.84 1.08 -21.49
N ARG A 257 -6.70 1.04 -20.82
CA ARG A 257 -5.43 0.45 -21.33
C ARG A 257 -5.19 -1.00 -20.87
N GLY A 258 -6.15 -1.60 -20.17
CA GLY A 258 -6.01 -2.99 -19.67
C GLY A 258 -5.18 -3.13 -18.41
N VAL A 259 -4.95 -2.04 -17.67
CA VAL A 259 -4.18 -2.05 -16.40
C VAL A 259 -5.04 -2.62 -15.28
N ASP A 260 -4.49 -3.53 -14.49
CA ASP A 260 -5.11 -4.01 -13.26
C ASP A 260 -4.84 -3.04 -12.11
N ILE A 261 -5.89 -2.69 -11.34
CA ILE A 261 -5.80 -1.67 -10.30
C ILE A 261 -6.26 -2.21 -8.96
N PHE A 262 -5.42 -2.04 -7.93
CA PHE A 262 -5.80 -2.15 -6.53
C PHE A 262 -5.94 -0.75 -5.94
N LEU A 263 -7.15 -0.37 -5.54
CA LEU A 263 -7.45 0.90 -4.88
C LEU A 263 -7.66 0.66 -3.38
N ASN A 264 -6.69 1.05 -2.56
CA ASN A 264 -6.69 0.89 -1.10
C ASN A 264 -7.07 2.21 -0.43
N VAL A 265 -8.24 2.26 0.19
CA VAL A 265 -8.75 3.45 0.87
C VAL A 265 -8.43 3.37 2.36
N ASN A 266 -7.78 4.42 2.89
CA ASN A 266 -7.51 4.55 4.31
C ASN A 266 -8.58 5.42 4.98
N ASN A 267 -8.91 5.11 6.23
CA ASN A 267 -9.86 5.90 7.04
C ASN A 267 -9.46 7.38 7.14
N HIS A 268 -8.16 7.69 7.10
CA HIS A 268 -7.67 9.08 7.15
C HIS A 268 -7.98 9.90 5.91
N TYR A 269 -8.48 9.28 4.82
CA TYR A 269 -8.80 10.00 3.59
C TYR A 269 -10.00 10.96 3.76
N GLU A 270 -11.14 10.46 4.25
CA GLU A 270 -12.35 11.25 4.52
C GLU A 270 -12.93 11.04 5.94
N GLY A 271 -12.41 10.08 6.74
CA GLY A 271 -12.90 9.72 8.06
C GLY A 271 -13.53 8.32 8.14
N SER A 272 -13.89 7.70 7.00
CA SER A 272 -14.43 6.33 6.95
C SER A 272 -14.15 5.69 5.60
N ALA A 273 -13.23 4.74 5.56
CA ALA A 273 -12.90 4.04 4.32
C ALA A 273 -14.10 3.28 3.71
N PRO A 274 -14.94 2.55 4.47
CA PRO A 274 -16.12 1.89 3.91
C PRO A 274 -17.11 2.85 3.26
N LEU A 275 -17.36 4.00 3.88
CA LEU A 275 -18.27 5.00 3.33
C LEU A 275 -17.68 5.69 2.09
N THR A 276 -16.39 5.97 2.09
CA THR A 276 -15.66 6.47 0.91
C THR A 276 -15.76 5.48 -0.24
N ILE A 277 -15.56 4.18 0.01
CA ILE A 277 -15.68 3.15 -1.03
C ILE A 277 -17.11 3.05 -1.56
N ARG A 278 -18.13 3.19 -0.72
CA ARG A 278 -19.52 3.26 -1.16
C ARG A 278 -19.73 4.40 -2.15
N LYS A 279 -19.27 5.61 -1.82
CA LYS A 279 -19.33 6.78 -2.73
C LYS A 279 -18.60 6.53 -4.06
N ILE A 280 -17.44 5.87 -4.00
CA ILE A 280 -16.67 5.51 -5.19
C ILE A 280 -17.47 4.53 -6.07
N ARG A 281 -18.01 3.47 -5.49
CA ARG A 281 -18.79 2.45 -6.21
C ARG A 281 -20.05 3.02 -6.87
N GLU A 282 -20.73 3.98 -6.21
CA GLU A 282 -21.92 4.66 -6.75
C GLU A 282 -21.61 5.52 -7.99
N ARG A 283 -20.34 5.92 -8.19
CA ARG A 283 -19.88 6.75 -9.31
C ARG A 283 -19.21 5.95 -10.43
N LEU A 284 -18.91 4.68 -10.19
CA LEU A 284 -18.38 3.80 -11.24
C LEU A 284 -19.50 3.42 -12.20
N PRO A 285 -19.22 3.36 -13.53
CA PRO A 285 -20.19 2.83 -14.48
C PRO A 285 -20.51 1.37 -14.14
N ALA A 286 -21.79 1.02 -14.32
CA ALA A 286 -22.31 -0.32 -14.09
C ALA A 286 -21.65 -1.36 -15.03
#